data_1f30a71bbb8e94102761e8ec14d1b5ad
#
_entry.id   1f30a71bbb8e94102761e8ec14d1b5ad
#
_cell.length_a   1.000
_cell.length_b   1.000
_cell.length_c   1.000
_cell.angle_alpha   90.00
_cell.angle_beta   90.00
_cell.angle_gamma   90.00
#
_symmetry.space_group_name_H-M   'P 1'
#
loop_
_entity.id
_entity.type
_entity.pdbx_description
1 polymer ?
#
loop_
_entity_poly.entity_id
_entity_poly.type
_entity_poly.pdbx_seq_one_letter_code
_entity_poly.pdbx_strand_id
1 'polypeptide(L)'
;MLDNKGFDLWADGYDKTVGLSDEENTYPFAGYKDVLGTIYKTIMKKPNAVVLDIGFGTGTLTTKLYENSCTIYGQDFSARMIELASEKMPGAHLYQGDFTQGLVEPLQTQNYDYIVATYSLHHLTDEQKVSFLRVLRDHLNPGGQILIGDVAFETRSQLEQCRKDAGDEWDDEEIYFVVDELKKDFPSLAFEQVSYCAGILSLALETNMKQIFESDKISFVEVSECLVNDYLTMVNDYENVNRFIGGKKKSFTVEQELQWVQEKLEEKALVFSMIDKASGRFIGNIELMDPNDSEGELGIAITAEMQDQGHGTEAVLAMVNYAIDHLGLKRVFLRTNPQNARAIRVYEKCGFRKYKQDSEHVYMEVMR
;
A
#
# COMPACT_ATOMS: atom_id res chain seq x y z
N MET A 1 -21.47 -16.43 -21.55
CA MET A 1 -20.55 -15.27 -21.34
C MET A 1 -20.51 -14.43 -22.62
N LEU A 2 -20.74 -13.13 -22.53
CA LEU A 2 -20.65 -12.23 -23.69
C LEU A 2 -19.20 -12.18 -24.19
N ASP A 3 -19.02 -12.25 -25.51
CA ASP A 3 -17.73 -11.96 -26.12
C ASP A 3 -17.48 -10.44 -26.19
N ASN A 4 -16.30 -10.03 -26.66
CA ASN A 4 -15.91 -8.61 -26.79
C ASN A 4 -16.99 -7.78 -27.53
N LYS A 5 -17.59 -8.31 -28.61
CA LYS A 5 -18.63 -7.61 -29.36
C LYS A 5 -19.94 -7.48 -28.59
N GLY A 6 -20.27 -8.47 -27.75
CA GLY A 6 -21.43 -8.42 -26.88
C GLY A 6 -21.31 -7.31 -25.83
N PHE A 7 -20.14 -7.16 -25.19
CA PHE A 7 -19.85 -6.06 -24.28
C PHE A 7 -19.86 -4.68 -24.97
N ASP A 8 -19.31 -4.58 -26.17
CA ASP A 8 -19.32 -3.32 -26.93
C ASP A 8 -20.75 -2.85 -27.26
N LEU A 9 -21.66 -3.78 -27.61
CA LEU A 9 -23.07 -3.45 -27.87
C LEU A 9 -23.83 -3.04 -26.62
N TRP A 10 -23.43 -3.55 -25.44
CA TRP A 10 -24.08 -3.27 -24.17
C TRP A 10 -23.62 -1.93 -23.57
N ALA A 11 -22.43 -1.46 -23.89
CA ALA A 11 -21.82 -0.24 -23.34
C ALA A 11 -22.71 1.01 -23.46
N ASP A 12 -23.40 1.22 -24.60
CA ASP A 12 -24.20 2.41 -24.84
C ASP A 12 -25.47 2.51 -23.95
N GLY A 13 -25.92 1.40 -23.36
CA GLY A 13 -27.08 1.35 -22.44
C GLY A 13 -26.73 1.08 -20.98
N TYR A 14 -25.50 0.74 -20.69
CA TYR A 14 -25.03 0.20 -19.41
C TYR A 14 -25.38 1.10 -18.21
N ASP A 15 -24.95 2.36 -18.23
CA ASP A 15 -25.16 3.30 -17.12
C ASP A 15 -26.63 3.47 -16.77
N LYS A 16 -27.53 3.41 -17.76
CA LYS A 16 -28.98 3.54 -17.55
C LYS A 16 -29.56 2.28 -16.89
N THR A 17 -29.15 1.10 -17.33
CA THR A 17 -29.64 -0.17 -16.76
C THR A 17 -29.19 -0.32 -15.30
N VAL A 18 -27.92 -0.03 -15.02
CA VAL A 18 -27.36 -0.02 -13.66
C VAL A 18 -28.09 0.98 -12.76
N GLY A 19 -28.37 2.20 -13.28
CA GLY A 19 -29.09 3.23 -12.53
C GLY A 19 -30.51 2.81 -12.13
N LEU A 20 -31.25 2.13 -13.00
CA LEU A 20 -32.60 1.64 -12.69
C LEU A 20 -32.58 0.54 -11.62
N SER A 21 -31.69 -0.45 -11.74
CA SER A 21 -31.57 -1.52 -10.74
C SER A 21 -31.14 -1.01 -9.35
N ASP A 22 -30.23 -0.02 -9.30
CA ASP A 22 -29.83 0.63 -8.04
C ASP A 22 -31.00 1.42 -7.40
N GLU A 23 -31.75 2.19 -8.19
CA GLU A 23 -32.92 2.98 -7.71
C GLU A 23 -34.04 2.08 -7.18
N GLU A 24 -34.27 0.93 -7.81
CA GLU A 24 -35.27 -0.05 -7.39
C GLU A 24 -34.75 -0.96 -6.25
N ASN A 25 -33.47 -0.85 -5.88
CA ASN A 25 -32.77 -1.71 -4.92
C ASN A 25 -32.92 -3.20 -5.24
N THR A 26 -32.73 -3.53 -6.52
CA THR A 26 -32.87 -4.89 -7.03
C THR A 26 -31.52 -5.47 -7.45
N TYR A 27 -31.43 -6.80 -7.42
CA TYR A 27 -30.29 -7.56 -7.94
C TYR A 27 -30.12 -7.27 -9.46
N PRO A 28 -28.87 -7.20 -9.98
CA PRO A 28 -27.60 -7.38 -9.24
C PRO A 28 -27.00 -6.08 -8.67
N PHE A 29 -27.56 -4.91 -8.97
CA PHE A 29 -26.97 -3.61 -8.65
C PHE A 29 -27.56 -2.92 -7.41
N ALA A 30 -28.27 -3.66 -6.55
CA ALA A 30 -28.76 -3.11 -5.30
C ALA A 30 -27.61 -2.55 -4.44
N GLY A 31 -27.66 -1.24 -4.12
CA GLY A 31 -26.61 -0.54 -3.36
C GLY A 31 -25.38 -0.15 -4.18
N TYR A 32 -25.46 -0.15 -5.50
CA TYR A 32 -24.34 0.18 -6.41
C TYR A 32 -23.68 1.52 -6.07
N LYS A 33 -24.49 2.58 -5.88
CA LYS A 33 -23.98 3.92 -5.53
C LYS A 33 -23.25 3.94 -4.19
N ASP A 34 -23.72 3.18 -3.21
CA ASP A 34 -23.11 3.09 -1.89
C ASP A 34 -21.78 2.35 -1.95
N VAL A 35 -21.69 1.27 -2.75
CA VAL A 35 -20.43 0.55 -3.03
C VAL A 35 -19.40 1.50 -3.63
N LEU A 36 -19.74 2.18 -4.74
CA LEU A 36 -18.82 3.13 -5.38
C LEU A 36 -18.46 4.30 -4.47
N GLY A 37 -19.43 4.83 -3.73
CA GLY A 37 -19.22 5.92 -2.78
C GLY A 37 -18.29 5.58 -1.64
N THR A 38 -18.35 4.37 -1.11
CA THR A 38 -17.48 3.87 -0.04
C THR A 38 -16.05 3.65 -0.56
N ILE A 39 -15.90 3.01 -1.72
CA ILE A 39 -14.60 2.84 -2.38
C ILE A 39 -13.96 4.20 -2.67
N TYR A 40 -14.71 5.13 -3.28
CA TYR A 40 -14.25 6.50 -3.54
C TYR A 40 -13.74 7.19 -2.27
N LYS A 41 -14.53 7.20 -1.18
CA LYS A 41 -14.13 7.80 0.10
C LYS A 41 -12.87 7.18 0.68
N THR A 42 -12.68 5.88 0.47
CA THR A 42 -11.49 5.16 0.95
C THR A 42 -10.24 5.61 0.20
N ILE A 43 -10.31 5.68 -1.12
CA ILE A 43 -9.18 6.12 -1.97
C ILE A 43 -8.83 7.58 -1.72
N MET A 44 -9.82 8.45 -1.55
CA MET A 44 -9.63 9.89 -1.32
C MET A 44 -8.98 10.24 0.02
N LYS A 45 -8.77 9.27 0.92
CA LYS A 45 -7.94 9.46 2.11
C LYS A 45 -6.46 9.66 1.77
N LYS A 46 -6.01 9.18 0.60
CA LYS A 46 -4.65 9.37 0.10
C LYS A 46 -4.65 10.37 -1.06
N PRO A 47 -4.11 11.60 -0.86
CA PRO A 47 -3.97 12.57 -1.94
C PRO A 47 -3.08 12.05 -3.07
N ASN A 48 -3.43 12.36 -4.32
CA ASN A 48 -2.67 11.98 -5.52
C ASN A 48 -2.40 10.47 -5.62
N ALA A 49 -3.33 9.65 -5.17
CA ALA A 49 -3.18 8.20 -5.21
C ALA A 49 -2.98 7.68 -6.65
N VAL A 50 -2.13 6.67 -6.79
CA VAL A 50 -1.98 5.91 -8.04
C VAL A 50 -2.96 4.74 -7.97
N VAL A 51 -3.93 4.73 -8.90
CA VAL A 51 -5.05 3.78 -8.91
C VAL A 51 -5.04 2.97 -10.19
N LEU A 52 -5.13 1.64 -10.06
CA LEU A 52 -5.43 0.72 -11.16
C LEU A 52 -6.88 0.26 -11.06
N ASP A 53 -7.66 0.42 -12.14
CA ASP A 53 -9.04 -0.05 -12.22
C ASP A 53 -9.16 -1.20 -13.22
N ILE A 54 -9.65 -2.34 -12.74
CA ILE A 54 -9.81 -3.60 -13.52
C ILE A 54 -11.27 -3.75 -13.92
N GLY A 55 -11.53 -3.71 -15.24
CA GLY A 55 -12.88 -3.70 -15.78
C GLY A 55 -13.59 -2.38 -15.48
N PHE A 56 -12.92 -1.26 -15.78
CA PHE A 56 -13.40 0.08 -15.43
C PHE A 56 -14.69 0.52 -16.16
N GLY A 57 -15.11 -0.22 -17.18
CA GLY A 57 -16.32 0.07 -17.95
C GLY A 57 -16.36 1.49 -18.54
N THR A 58 -17.45 2.21 -18.35
CA THR A 58 -17.59 3.60 -18.78
C THR A 58 -16.83 4.60 -17.90
N GLY A 59 -16.13 4.13 -16.86
CA GLY A 59 -15.34 4.95 -15.95
C GLY A 59 -16.15 5.70 -14.89
N THR A 60 -17.27 5.16 -14.44
CA THR A 60 -18.16 5.85 -13.46
C THR A 60 -17.46 6.22 -12.17
N LEU A 61 -16.70 5.30 -11.56
CA LEU A 61 -15.87 5.56 -10.37
C LEU A 61 -14.59 6.32 -10.77
N THR A 62 -13.92 5.83 -11.79
CA THR A 62 -12.57 6.23 -12.18
C THR A 62 -12.50 7.68 -12.64
N THR A 63 -13.52 8.17 -13.33
CA THR A 63 -13.62 9.58 -13.74
C THR A 63 -13.62 10.51 -12.52
N LYS A 64 -14.37 10.17 -11.47
CA LYS A 64 -14.40 10.99 -10.24
C LYS A 64 -13.04 10.99 -9.53
N LEU A 65 -12.32 9.87 -9.52
CA LEU A 65 -10.97 9.78 -8.97
C LEU A 65 -9.99 10.62 -9.79
N TYR A 66 -10.06 10.55 -11.12
CA TYR A 66 -9.26 11.34 -12.05
C TYR A 66 -9.48 12.85 -11.86
N GLU A 67 -10.72 13.31 -11.78
CA GLU A 67 -11.09 14.71 -11.53
C GLU A 67 -10.56 15.22 -10.17
N ASN A 68 -10.31 14.33 -9.23
CA ASN A 68 -9.76 14.62 -7.90
C ASN A 68 -8.26 14.29 -7.77
N SER A 69 -7.53 14.41 -8.89
CA SER A 69 -6.05 14.33 -8.96
C SER A 69 -5.43 12.97 -8.68
N CYS A 70 -6.20 11.87 -8.76
CA CYS A 70 -5.61 10.56 -8.79
C CYS A 70 -4.93 10.30 -10.14
N THR A 71 -3.82 9.58 -10.15
CA THR A 71 -3.21 9.05 -11.37
C THR A 71 -3.89 7.73 -11.71
N ILE A 72 -4.52 7.67 -12.88
CA ILE A 72 -5.36 6.53 -13.26
C ILE A 72 -4.66 5.64 -14.28
N TYR A 73 -4.63 4.37 -13.95
CA TYR A 73 -4.36 3.24 -14.86
C TYR A 73 -5.60 2.37 -14.94
N GLY A 74 -5.85 1.72 -16.07
CA GLY A 74 -7.00 0.85 -16.20
C GLY A 74 -6.85 -0.19 -17.29
N GLN A 75 -7.49 -1.34 -17.09
CA GLN A 75 -7.62 -2.40 -18.07
C GLN A 75 -9.09 -2.78 -18.25
N ASP A 76 -9.57 -2.78 -19.47
CA ASP A 76 -10.91 -3.23 -19.82
C ASP A 76 -10.88 -4.10 -21.09
N PHE A 77 -11.82 -5.02 -21.19
CA PHE A 77 -11.93 -5.92 -22.31
C PHE A 77 -12.55 -5.25 -23.55
N SER A 78 -13.48 -4.32 -23.34
CA SER A 78 -14.26 -3.66 -24.38
C SER A 78 -13.55 -2.43 -24.95
N ALA A 79 -13.25 -2.44 -26.24
CA ALA A 79 -12.71 -1.28 -26.94
C ALA A 79 -13.67 -0.06 -26.86
N ARG A 80 -14.98 -0.30 -26.83
CA ARG A 80 -15.99 0.76 -26.74
C ARG A 80 -16.01 1.41 -25.36
N MET A 81 -15.87 0.61 -24.28
CA MET A 81 -15.74 1.15 -22.91
C MET A 81 -14.51 2.05 -22.77
N ILE A 82 -13.38 1.61 -23.34
CA ILE A 82 -12.13 2.39 -23.33
C ILE A 82 -12.31 3.72 -24.07
N GLU A 83 -12.95 3.73 -25.23
CA GLU A 83 -13.24 4.96 -25.98
C GLU A 83 -14.04 5.95 -25.12
N LEU A 84 -15.16 5.51 -24.53
CA LEU A 84 -16.03 6.32 -23.69
C LEU A 84 -15.32 6.84 -22.43
N ALA A 85 -14.50 6.03 -21.78
CA ALA A 85 -13.73 6.42 -20.61
C ALA A 85 -12.58 7.39 -20.99
N SER A 86 -11.91 7.18 -22.13
CA SER A 86 -10.82 8.06 -22.60
C SER A 86 -11.31 9.48 -22.90
N GLU A 87 -12.54 9.64 -23.42
CA GLU A 87 -13.14 10.96 -23.62
C GLU A 87 -13.31 11.73 -22.29
N LYS A 88 -13.64 11.02 -21.21
CA LYS A 88 -13.81 11.60 -19.87
C LYS A 88 -12.47 11.83 -19.14
N MET A 89 -11.45 11.02 -19.45
CA MET A 89 -10.15 10.99 -18.75
C MET A 89 -8.97 11.02 -19.74
N PRO A 90 -8.75 12.12 -20.48
CA PRO A 90 -7.75 12.17 -21.56
C PRO A 90 -6.29 11.99 -21.10
N GLY A 91 -6.00 12.10 -19.81
CA GLY A 91 -4.69 11.87 -19.21
C GLY A 91 -4.53 10.52 -18.50
N ALA A 92 -5.54 9.67 -18.53
CA ALA A 92 -5.47 8.34 -17.91
C ALA A 92 -4.74 7.33 -18.83
N HIS A 93 -4.13 6.32 -18.22
CA HIS A 93 -3.42 5.24 -18.91
C HIS A 93 -4.35 4.01 -19.04
N LEU A 94 -5.19 4.01 -20.06
CA LEU A 94 -6.21 2.99 -20.27
C LEU A 94 -5.79 2.01 -21.36
N TYR A 95 -5.92 0.71 -21.10
CA TYR A 95 -5.46 -0.35 -21.98
C TYR A 95 -6.56 -1.38 -22.23
N GLN A 96 -6.63 -1.86 -23.47
CA GLN A 96 -7.47 -2.99 -23.80
C GLN A 96 -6.78 -4.30 -23.41
N GLY A 97 -7.49 -5.16 -22.67
CA GLY A 97 -6.97 -6.47 -22.29
C GLY A 97 -8.00 -7.34 -21.59
N ASP A 98 -7.89 -8.62 -21.80
CA ASP A 98 -8.68 -9.65 -21.13
C ASP A 98 -7.99 -10.00 -19.81
N PHE A 99 -8.54 -9.56 -18.68
CA PHE A 99 -7.96 -9.82 -17.36
C PHE A 99 -8.05 -11.29 -16.93
N THR A 100 -8.80 -12.15 -17.64
CA THR A 100 -8.72 -13.61 -17.45
C THR A 100 -7.34 -14.15 -17.83
N GLN A 101 -6.59 -13.41 -18.65
CA GLN A 101 -5.21 -13.69 -19.05
C GLN A 101 -4.17 -12.94 -18.19
N GLY A 102 -4.62 -12.15 -17.19
CA GLY A 102 -3.79 -11.33 -16.34
C GLY A 102 -3.70 -9.86 -16.76
N LEU A 103 -2.72 -9.14 -16.22
CA LEU A 103 -2.46 -7.75 -16.56
C LEU A 103 -1.70 -7.64 -17.88
N VAL A 104 -2.06 -6.63 -18.69
CA VAL A 104 -1.26 -6.27 -19.87
C VAL A 104 0.11 -5.72 -19.49
N GLU A 105 1.13 -5.91 -20.35
CA GLU A 105 2.53 -5.59 -20.06
C GLU A 105 2.77 -4.18 -19.48
N PRO A 106 2.15 -3.09 -19.98
CA PRO A 106 2.38 -1.77 -19.41
C PRO A 106 1.96 -1.63 -17.94
N LEU A 107 0.97 -2.42 -17.50
CA LEU A 107 0.47 -2.39 -16.12
C LEU A 107 1.32 -3.22 -15.15
N GLN A 108 2.11 -4.18 -15.67
CA GLN A 108 2.99 -5.02 -14.86
C GLN A 108 4.27 -4.30 -14.40
N THR A 109 4.57 -3.12 -14.94
CA THR A 109 5.79 -2.35 -14.62
C THR A 109 5.55 -1.27 -13.56
N GLN A 110 4.32 -1.18 -13.03
CA GLN A 110 3.90 -0.16 -12.07
C GLN A 110 3.44 -0.80 -10.78
N ASN A 111 3.55 -0.05 -9.68
CA ASN A 111 2.90 -0.36 -8.43
C ASN A 111 1.83 0.69 -8.12
N TYR A 112 0.80 0.27 -7.40
CA TYR A 112 -0.43 1.03 -7.18
C TYR A 112 -0.72 1.21 -5.70
N ASP A 113 -1.26 2.37 -5.34
CA ASP A 113 -1.75 2.63 -3.98
C ASP A 113 -3.09 1.93 -3.73
N TYR A 114 -3.92 1.91 -4.78
CA TYR A 114 -5.16 1.16 -4.79
C TYR A 114 -5.32 0.42 -6.12
N ILE A 115 -5.78 -0.80 -6.03
CA ILE A 115 -6.26 -1.56 -7.17
C ILE A 115 -7.75 -1.77 -6.93
N VAL A 116 -8.58 -1.33 -7.86
CA VAL A 116 -10.03 -1.45 -7.73
C VAL A 116 -10.60 -2.34 -8.82
N ALA A 117 -11.68 -3.03 -8.49
CA ALA A 117 -12.49 -3.77 -9.43
C ALA A 117 -13.95 -3.64 -9.00
N THR A 118 -14.79 -3.05 -9.85
CA THR A 118 -16.19 -2.83 -9.52
C THR A 118 -17.09 -3.52 -10.52
N TYR A 119 -17.86 -4.51 -10.06
CA TYR A 119 -18.78 -5.31 -10.87
C TYR A 119 -18.12 -5.89 -12.12
N SER A 120 -16.94 -6.48 -11.98
CA SER A 120 -16.16 -7.01 -13.08
C SER A 120 -15.55 -8.40 -12.82
N LEU A 121 -15.15 -8.71 -11.59
CA LEU A 121 -14.44 -9.97 -11.30
C LEU A 121 -15.36 -11.19 -11.13
N HIS A 122 -16.68 -11.03 -11.13
CA HIS A 122 -17.65 -12.14 -11.17
C HIS A 122 -17.59 -12.93 -12.49
N HIS A 123 -16.91 -12.41 -13.52
CA HIS A 123 -16.64 -13.16 -14.75
C HIS A 123 -15.50 -14.18 -14.63
N LEU A 124 -14.76 -14.18 -13.52
CA LEU A 124 -13.70 -15.14 -13.21
C LEU A 124 -14.23 -16.34 -12.42
N THR A 125 -13.69 -17.54 -12.65
CA THR A 125 -13.89 -18.68 -11.73
C THR A 125 -13.24 -18.39 -10.37
N ASP A 126 -13.60 -19.15 -9.33
CA ASP A 126 -13.03 -18.94 -8.00
C ASP A 126 -11.49 -19.15 -7.99
N GLU A 127 -10.98 -20.14 -8.75
CA GLU A 127 -9.56 -20.38 -8.89
C GLU A 127 -8.84 -19.23 -9.65
N GLN A 128 -9.52 -18.67 -10.67
CA GLN A 128 -9.00 -17.53 -11.43
C GLN A 128 -8.97 -16.28 -10.54
N LYS A 129 -10.01 -16.02 -9.70
CA LYS A 129 -10.02 -14.93 -8.73
C LYS A 129 -8.84 -15.04 -7.77
N VAL A 130 -8.61 -16.21 -7.16
CA VAL A 130 -7.49 -16.43 -6.24
C VAL A 130 -6.15 -16.15 -6.93
N SER A 131 -5.96 -16.71 -8.13
CA SER A 131 -4.71 -16.52 -8.89
C SER A 131 -4.49 -15.05 -9.28
N PHE A 132 -5.54 -14.38 -9.75
CA PHE A 132 -5.46 -12.99 -10.18
C PHE A 132 -5.25 -12.02 -9.00
N LEU A 133 -5.94 -12.23 -7.87
CA LEU A 133 -5.74 -11.43 -6.66
C LEU A 133 -4.31 -11.54 -6.11
N ARG A 134 -3.65 -12.70 -6.24
CA ARG A 134 -2.23 -12.84 -5.91
C ARG A 134 -1.36 -11.97 -6.81
N VAL A 135 -1.59 -12.00 -8.13
CA VAL A 135 -0.88 -11.12 -9.08
C VAL A 135 -1.12 -9.66 -8.75
N LEU A 136 -2.36 -9.24 -8.52
CA LEU A 136 -2.68 -7.84 -8.18
C LEU A 136 -2.00 -7.39 -6.88
N ARG A 137 -1.93 -8.27 -5.88
CA ARG A 137 -1.26 -7.98 -4.61
C ARG A 137 0.22 -7.67 -4.77
N ASP A 138 0.90 -8.38 -5.68
CA ASP A 138 2.32 -8.17 -5.97
C ASP A 138 2.62 -6.80 -6.63
N HIS A 139 1.57 -6.13 -7.12
CA HIS A 139 1.63 -4.77 -7.69
C HIS A 139 1.13 -3.67 -6.74
N LEU A 140 0.91 -3.97 -5.46
CA LEU A 140 0.58 -2.95 -4.48
C LEU A 140 1.82 -2.21 -3.97
N ASN A 141 1.70 -0.91 -3.81
CA ASN A 141 2.64 -0.13 -2.99
C ASN A 141 2.55 -0.55 -1.52
N PRO A 142 3.59 -0.36 -0.70
CA PRO A 142 3.49 -0.50 0.74
C PRO A 142 2.29 0.28 1.31
N GLY A 143 1.45 -0.42 2.10
CA GLY A 143 0.19 0.13 2.60
C GLY A 143 -0.92 0.27 1.56
N GLY A 144 -0.71 -0.24 0.36
CA GLY A 144 -1.71 -0.29 -0.70
C GLY A 144 -2.81 -1.32 -0.43
N GLN A 145 -3.94 -1.19 -1.13
CA GLN A 145 -5.10 -2.04 -0.96
C GLN A 145 -5.75 -2.42 -2.29
N ILE A 146 -6.23 -3.65 -2.38
CA ILE A 146 -7.21 -4.06 -3.40
C ILE A 146 -8.60 -3.85 -2.82
N LEU A 147 -9.47 -3.16 -3.55
CA LEU A 147 -10.86 -2.90 -3.18
C LEU A 147 -11.78 -3.46 -4.27
N ILE A 148 -12.58 -4.46 -3.93
CA ILE A 148 -13.51 -5.10 -4.87
C ILE A 148 -14.91 -4.77 -4.42
N GLY A 149 -15.68 -4.07 -5.25
CA GLY A 149 -17.11 -3.86 -5.07
C GLY A 149 -17.87 -4.74 -6.06
N ASP A 150 -18.63 -5.71 -5.56
CA ASP A 150 -19.28 -6.70 -6.43
C ASP A 150 -20.50 -7.34 -5.75
N VAL A 151 -21.22 -8.16 -6.49
CA VAL A 151 -22.17 -9.10 -5.90
C VAL A 151 -21.38 -10.08 -5.04
N ALA A 152 -21.60 -10.00 -3.73
CA ALA A 152 -20.79 -10.70 -2.74
C ALA A 152 -21.59 -11.05 -1.48
N PHE A 153 -21.29 -12.20 -0.93
CA PHE A 153 -21.97 -12.78 0.23
C PHE A 153 -20.95 -13.26 1.25
N GLU A 154 -21.27 -13.12 2.52
CA GLU A 154 -20.38 -13.63 3.57
C GLU A 154 -20.27 -15.16 3.51
N THR A 155 -21.38 -15.85 3.23
CA THR A 155 -21.46 -17.31 3.21
C THR A 155 -22.18 -17.85 1.97
N ARG A 156 -21.89 -19.11 1.60
CA ARG A 156 -22.58 -19.84 0.53
C ARG A 156 -24.10 -19.89 0.74
N SER A 157 -24.57 -20.01 1.96
CA SER A 157 -26.00 -20.02 2.28
C SER A 157 -26.71 -18.73 1.92
N GLN A 158 -26.05 -17.57 2.12
CA GLN A 158 -26.60 -16.26 1.72
C GLN A 158 -26.69 -16.14 0.20
N LEU A 159 -25.67 -16.60 -0.52
CA LEU A 159 -25.67 -16.63 -1.99
C LEU A 159 -26.84 -17.49 -2.51
N GLU A 160 -27.02 -18.71 -2.00
CA GLU A 160 -28.10 -19.61 -2.41
C GLU A 160 -29.49 -19.05 -2.08
N GLN A 161 -29.61 -18.30 -0.98
CA GLN A 161 -30.87 -17.64 -0.65
C GLN A 161 -31.15 -16.50 -1.65
N CYS A 162 -30.17 -15.67 -1.97
CA CYS A 162 -30.32 -14.59 -2.96
C CYS A 162 -30.64 -15.16 -4.35
N ARG A 163 -29.98 -16.23 -4.78
CA ARG A 163 -30.27 -16.94 -6.03
C ARG A 163 -31.72 -17.39 -6.10
N LYS A 164 -32.22 -17.96 -5.01
CA LYS A 164 -33.62 -18.40 -4.93
C LYS A 164 -34.60 -17.24 -5.00
N ASP A 165 -34.26 -16.10 -4.36
CA ASP A 165 -35.15 -14.95 -4.29
C ASP A 165 -35.13 -14.17 -5.63
N ALA A 166 -34.02 -14.14 -6.35
CA ALA A 166 -33.86 -13.54 -7.69
C ALA A 166 -34.57 -14.36 -8.78
N GLY A 167 -34.70 -15.69 -8.61
CA GLY A 167 -35.40 -16.55 -9.54
C GLY A 167 -34.86 -16.47 -10.96
N ASP A 168 -35.72 -16.09 -11.93
CA ASP A 168 -35.37 -16.02 -13.35
C ASP A 168 -34.44 -14.83 -13.69
N GLU A 169 -34.23 -13.89 -12.77
CA GLU A 169 -33.27 -12.76 -12.93
C GLU A 169 -31.85 -13.16 -12.59
N TRP A 170 -31.64 -14.33 -11.97
CA TRP A 170 -30.32 -14.80 -11.60
C TRP A 170 -29.48 -15.18 -12.81
N ASP A 171 -28.25 -14.61 -12.91
CA ASP A 171 -27.31 -14.99 -13.96
C ASP A 171 -26.47 -16.20 -13.52
N ASP A 172 -26.70 -17.34 -14.15
CA ASP A 172 -25.97 -18.59 -13.90
C ASP A 172 -24.58 -18.62 -14.54
N GLU A 173 -24.25 -17.66 -15.42
CA GLU A 173 -22.93 -17.54 -16.05
C GLU A 173 -21.95 -16.73 -15.20
N GLU A 174 -22.45 -15.95 -14.23
CA GLU A 174 -21.64 -15.15 -13.32
C GLU A 174 -21.30 -15.95 -12.03
N ILE A 175 -20.05 -15.78 -11.56
CA ILE A 175 -19.54 -16.47 -10.37
C ILE A 175 -19.28 -15.42 -9.30
N TYR A 176 -20.23 -15.31 -8.35
CA TYR A 176 -20.19 -14.31 -7.31
C TYR A 176 -19.26 -14.67 -6.14
N PHE A 177 -18.86 -13.67 -5.38
CA PHE A 177 -17.94 -13.84 -4.25
C PHE A 177 -18.62 -14.47 -3.04
N VAL A 178 -17.96 -15.48 -2.48
CA VAL A 178 -18.30 -16.08 -1.17
C VAL A 178 -17.09 -15.89 -0.25
N VAL A 179 -17.23 -14.99 0.71
CA VAL A 179 -16.12 -14.45 1.50
C VAL A 179 -15.47 -15.49 2.40
N ASP A 180 -16.25 -16.34 3.07
CA ASP A 180 -15.74 -17.41 3.94
C ASP A 180 -14.94 -18.48 3.17
N GLU A 181 -15.23 -18.65 1.88
CA GLU A 181 -14.46 -19.51 0.99
C GLU A 181 -13.16 -18.84 0.54
N LEU A 182 -13.22 -17.58 0.14
CA LEU A 182 -12.03 -16.80 -0.30
C LEU A 182 -11.06 -16.53 0.85
N LYS A 183 -11.53 -16.42 2.08
CA LYS A 183 -10.69 -16.27 3.30
C LYS A 183 -9.77 -17.46 3.55
N LYS A 184 -10.00 -18.61 2.95
CA LYS A 184 -9.07 -19.76 3.03
C LYS A 184 -7.74 -19.46 2.35
N ASP A 185 -7.77 -18.68 1.26
CA ASP A 185 -6.59 -18.24 0.51
C ASP A 185 -6.07 -16.88 0.96
N PHE A 186 -6.95 -16.03 1.49
CA PHE A 186 -6.65 -14.67 1.97
C PHE A 186 -7.23 -14.44 3.37
N PRO A 187 -6.57 -14.95 4.43
CA PRO A 187 -7.10 -14.88 5.81
C PRO A 187 -7.36 -13.44 6.32
N SER A 188 -6.60 -12.45 5.81
CA SER A 188 -6.75 -11.03 6.15
C SER A 188 -7.82 -10.29 5.36
N LEU A 189 -8.51 -10.97 4.45
CA LEU A 189 -9.58 -10.37 3.67
C LEU A 189 -10.66 -9.78 4.59
N ALA A 190 -10.86 -8.47 4.51
CA ALA A 190 -11.98 -7.80 5.16
C ALA A 190 -13.20 -7.73 4.22
N PHE A 191 -14.39 -7.75 4.79
CA PHE A 191 -15.63 -7.67 4.04
C PHE A 191 -16.63 -6.74 4.73
N GLU A 192 -17.27 -5.90 3.94
CA GLU A 192 -18.36 -5.02 4.37
C GLU A 192 -19.58 -5.28 3.48
N GLN A 193 -20.68 -5.78 4.07
CA GLN A 193 -21.94 -5.95 3.36
C GLN A 193 -22.58 -4.57 3.16
N VAL A 194 -22.89 -4.21 1.92
CA VAL A 194 -23.50 -2.91 1.56
C VAL A 194 -24.99 -3.03 1.31
N SER A 195 -25.40 -4.10 0.61
CA SER A 195 -26.81 -4.45 0.40
C SER A 195 -27.03 -5.93 0.61
N TYR A 196 -28.24 -6.43 0.36
CA TYR A 196 -28.53 -7.87 0.50
C TYR A 196 -27.77 -8.77 -0.51
N CYS A 197 -27.26 -8.19 -1.61
CA CYS A 197 -26.50 -8.95 -2.61
C CYS A 197 -25.14 -8.31 -2.96
N ALA A 198 -24.84 -7.09 -2.50
CA ALA A 198 -23.58 -6.45 -2.83
C ALA A 198 -22.75 -6.15 -1.58
N GLY A 199 -21.43 -6.18 -1.76
CA GLY A 199 -20.48 -5.87 -0.69
C GLY A 199 -19.12 -5.41 -1.21
N ILE A 200 -18.28 -5.00 -0.27
CA ILE A 200 -16.91 -4.55 -0.55
C ILE A 200 -15.94 -5.51 0.11
N LEU A 201 -15.11 -6.15 -0.69
CA LEU A 201 -13.98 -6.93 -0.23
C LEU A 201 -12.74 -6.04 -0.25
N SER A 202 -11.97 -6.05 0.84
CA SER A 202 -10.74 -5.28 0.97
C SER A 202 -9.58 -6.21 1.31
N LEU A 203 -8.56 -6.23 0.47
CA LEU A 203 -7.33 -6.98 0.69
C LEU A 203 -6.17 -5.97 0.74
N ALA A 204 -5.67 -5.71 1.92
CA ALA A 204 -4.47 -4.90 2.09
C ALA A 204 -3.22 -5.74 1.78
N LEU A 205 -2.17 -5.11 1.27
CA LEU A 205 -0.85 -5.70 1.36
C LEU A 205 -0.55 -5.82 2.85
N GLU A 206 -0.59 -7.05 3.38
CA GLU A 206 -0.10 -7.27 4.73
C GLU A 206 1.38 -6.90 4.75
N THR A 207 1.65 -5.71 5.23
CA THR A 207 2.98 -5.43 5.76
C THR A 207 3.06 -6.21 7.06
N ASN A 208 3.46 -7.46 7.00
CA ASN A 208 3.78 -8.27 8.18
C ASN A 208 5.05 -7.71 8.84
N MET A 209 5.02 -6.39 9.08
CA MET A 209 6.08 -5.70 9.78
C MET A 209 5.90 -5.97 11.26
N LYS A 210 6.76 -6.83 11.77
CA LYS A 210 6.77 -7.11 13.20
C LYS A 210 7.14 -5.84 13.97
N GLN A 211 6.16 -5.26 14.67
CA GLN A 211 6.40 -4.12 15.54
C GLN A 211 7.25 -4.57 16.74
N ILE A 212 8.33 -3.86 17.00
CA ILE A 212 9.26 -4.14 18.10
C ILE A 212 8.98 -3.22 19.30
N PHE A 213 8.88 -1.91 19.05
CA PHE A 213 8.47 -0.92 20.03
C PHE A 213 7.79 0.27 19.32
N GLU A 214 7.35 1.27 20.08
CA GLU A 214 6.68 2.45 19.53
C GLU A 214 6.94 3.70 20.35
N SER A 215 6.66 4.86 19.77
CA SER A 215 6.54 6.16 20.41
C SER A 215 5.15 6.77 20.13
N ASP A 216 4.93 8.03 20.46
CA ASP A 216 3.64 8.67 20.25
C ASP A 216 3.20 8.64 18.77
N LYS A 217 4.12 8.94 17.84
CA LYS A 217 3.84 9.07 16.41
C LYS A 217 4.48 8.00 15.53
N ILE A 218 5.44 7.22 16.06
CA ILE A 218 6.25 6.30 15.27
C ILE A 218 6.07 4.87 15.77
N SER A 219 5.79 3.93 14.84
CA SER A 219 5.97 2.50 15.04
C SER A 219 7.35 2.09 14.54
N PHE A 220 8.13 1.42 15.40
CA PHE A 220 9.43 0.85 15.05
C PHE A 220 9.25 -0.63 14.76
N VAL A 221 9.47 -0.99 13.51
CA VAL A 221 9.22 -2.33 13.00
C VAL A 221 10.52 -2.99 12.54
N GLU A 222 10.55 -4.31 12.52
CA GLU A 222 11.65 -5.08 11.93
C GLU A 222 11.80 -4.71 10.45
N VAL A 223 13.02 -4.67 9.92
CA VAL A 223 13.24 -4.42 8.48
C VAL A 223 12.51 -5.48 7.66
N SER A 224 11.98 -5.09 6.51
CA SER A 224 11.11 -5.96 5.72
C SER A 224 11.29 -5.75 4.22
N GLU A 225 11.19 -6.83 3.46
CA GLU A 225 11.22 -6.79 2.00
C GLU A 225 10.13 -5.90 1.39
N CYS A 226 8.98 -5.75 2.08
CA CYS A 226 7.89 -4.88 1.63
C CYS A 226 8.26 -3.39 1.61
N LEU A 227 9.34 -2.97 2.30
CA LEU A 227 9.83 -1.59 2.33
C LEU A 227 11.03 -1.35 1.39
N VAL A 228 11.41 -2.32 0.57
CA VAL A 228 12.62 -2.23 -0.27
C VAL A 228 12.60 -1.01 -1.19
N ASN A 229 11.45 -0.66 -1.78
CA ASN A 229 11.34 0.53 -2.63
C ASN A 229 11.52 1.83 -1.84
N ASP A 230 11.05 1.88 -0.59
CA ASP A 230 11.26 3.01 0.31
C ASP A 230 12.74 3.12 0.71
N TYR A 231 13.39 1.98 1.01
CA TYR A 231 14.84 1.95 1.29
C TYR A 231 15.63 2.46 0.09
N LEU A 232 15.34 1.99 -1.13
CA LEU A 232 15.99 2.44 -2.35
C LEU A 232 15.84 3.95 -2.57
N THR A 233 14.63 4.47 -2.38
CA THR A 233 14.38 5.91 -2.48
C THR A 233 15.24 6.68 -1.49
N MET A 234 15.32 6.21 -0.25
CA MET A 234 16.10 6.83 0.81
C MET A 234 17.62 6.75 0.55
N VAL A 235 18.15 5.54 0.26
CA VAL A 235 19.61 5.37 0.12
C VAL A 235 20.14 5.92 -1.20
N ASN A 236 19.32 6.06 -2.23
CA ASN A 236 19.70 6.67 -3.50
C ASN A 236 19.56 8.20 -3.50
N ASP A 237 18.92 8.80 -2.50
CA ASP A 237 18.92 10.26 -2.32
C ASP A 237 20.24 10.71 -1.70
N TYR A 238 21.25 10.88 -2.57
CA TYR A 238 22.57 11.32 -2.13
C TYR A 238 22.56 12.70 -1.49
N GLU A 239 21.84 13.66 -2.06
CA GLU A 239 21.92 15.06 -1.64
C GLU A 239 21.26 15.32 -0.28
N ASN A 240 20.19 14.59 0.04
CA ASN A 240 19.42 14.83 1.27
C ASN A 240 19.70 13.80 2.37
N VAL A 241 20.15 12.60 2.01
CA VAL A 241 20.31 11.48 2.95
C VAL A 241 21.70 10.87 2.89
N ASN A 242 22.07 10.20 1.79
CA ASN A 242 23.19 9.29 1.72
C ASN A 242 24.55 9.95 2.08
N ARG A 243 24.81 11.19 1.64
CA ARG A 243 26.06 11.93 1.96
C ARG A 243 26.26 12.16 3.46
N PHE A 244 25.22 12.10 4.28
CA PHE A 244 25.28 12.34 5.72
C PHE A 244 25.43 11.05 6.55
N ILE A 245 25.11 9.89 5.97
CA ILE A 245 25.26 8.59 6.62
C ILE A 245 26.54 7.85 6.19
N GLY A 246 27.49 8.58 5.61
CA GLY A 246 28.81 8.04 5.22
C GLY A 246 28.82 7.36 3.85
N GLY A 247 27.76 7.49 3.06
CA GLY A 247 27.65 6.91 1.73
C GLY A 247 28.50 7.63 0.70
N LYS A 248 29.13 6.86 -0.18
CA LYS A 248 29.69 7.39 -1.43
C LYS A 248 28.57 7.55 -2.44
N LYS A 249 28.70 8.50 -3.38
CA LYS A 249 27.73 8.65 -4.48
C LYS A 249 27.69 7.35 -5.29
N LYS A 250 26.75 6.49 -4.96
CA LYS A 250 26.54 5.15 -5.52
C LYS A 250 25.03 4.92 -5.59
N SER A 251 24.57 4.30 -6.67
CA SER A 251 23.18 3.85 -6.75
C SER A 251 23.10 2.38 -6.31
N PHE A 252 22.12 2.10 -5.49
CA PHE A 252 21.76 0.76 -5.04
C PHE A 252 20.63 0.20 -5.90
N THR A 253 20.57 -1.12 -6.06
CA THR A 253 19.51 -1.82 -6.80
C THR A 253 18.55 -2.52 -5.86
N VAL A 254 17.39 -2.96 -6.39
CA VAL A 254 16.40 -3.74 -5.65
C VAL A 254 17.02 -4.99 -5.05
N GLU A 255 17.83 -5.72 -5.82
CA GLU A 255 18.47 -6.97 -5.39
C GLU A 255 19.45 -6.73 -4.23
N GLN A 256 20.17 -5.61 -4.25
CA GLN A 256 21.10 -5.23 -3.17
C GLN A 256 20.35 -4.91 -1.87
N GLU A 257 19.24 -4.19 -1.96
CA GLU A 257 18.41 -3.86 -0.78
C GLU A 257 17.68 -5.11 -0.25
N LEU A 258 17.18 -5.99 -1.11
CA LEU A 258 16.62 -7.28 -0.69
C LEU A 258 17.67 -8.12 0.05
N GLN A 259 18.88 -8.21 -0.48
CA GLN A 259 19.99 -8.90 0.17
C GLN A 259 20.31 -8.28 1.54
N TRP A 260 20.36 -6.93 1.61
CA TRP A 260 20.59 -6.21 2.86
C TRP A 260 19.52 -6.52 3.91
N VAL A 261 18.24 -6.56 3.53
CA VAL A 261 17.15 -6.96 4.45
C VAL A 261 17.37 -8.37 4.97
N GLN A 262 17.64 -9.33 4.10
CA GLN A 262 17.88 -10.73 4.49
C GLN A 262 19.05 -10.84 5.45
N GLU A 263 20.19 -10.20 5.14
CA GLU A 263 21.38 -10.18 6.01
C GLU A 263 21.03 -9.62 7.41
N LYS A 264 20.30 -8.49 7.47
CA LYS A 264 19.91 -7.87 8.75
C LYS A 264 18.97 -8.73 9.59
N LEU A 265 18.06 -9.47 8.94
CA LEU A 265 17.16 -10.41 9.63
C LEU A 265 17.93 -11.64 10.14
N GLU A 266 18.85 -12.20 9.36
CA GLU A 266 19.69 -13.35 9.74
C GLU A 266 20.63 -13.00 10.91
N GLU A 267 21.27 -11.83 10.86
CA GLU A 267 22.15 -11.29 11.92
C GLU A 267 21.37 -10.90 13.18
N LYS A 268 20.03 -10.82 13.12
CA LYS A 268 19.19 -10.20 14.16
C LYS A 268 19.69 -8.82 14.56
N ALA A 269 20.08 -8.03 13.56
CA ALA A 269 20.62 -6.71 13.76
C ALA A 269 19.58 -5.80 14.42
N LEU A 270 20.03 -4.90 15.30
CA LEU A 270 19.17 -3.91 15.93
C LEU A 270 18.95 -2.71 15.00
N VAL A 271 18.35 -2.98 13.85
CA VAL A 271 17.92 -2.00 12.86
C VAL A 271 16.40 -2.06 12.71
N PHE A 272 15.77 -0.90 12.78
CA PHE A 272 14.31 -0.79 12.76
C PHE A 272 13.87 0.23 11.70
N SER A 273 12.86 -0.15 10.94
CA SER A 273 12.16 0.78 10.06
C SER A 273 11.15 1.58 10.87
N MET A 274 11.12 2.87 10.62
CA MET A 274 10.23 3.82 11.28
C MET A 274 9.03 4.09 10.39
N ILE A 275 7.83 3.87 10.92
CA ILE A 275 6.55 4.07 10.21
C ILE A 275 5.76 5.14 10.96
N ASP A 276 5.31 6.17 10.25
CA ASP A 276 4.41 7.19 10.79
C ASP A 276 3.03 6.60 11.08
N LYS A 277 2.59 6.63 12.34
CA LYS A 277 1.32 6.03 12.76
C LYS A 277 0.09 6.67 12.11
N ALA A 278 0.17 7.96 11.77
CA ALA A 278 -0.96 8.69 11.23
C ALA A 278 -1.19 8.38 9.74
N SER A 279 -0.12 8.24 8.97
CA SER A 279 -0.19 8.06 7.51
C SER A 279 0.17 6.65 7.04
N GLY A 280 0.76 5.81 7.89
CA GLY A 280 1.33 4.52 7.51
C GLY A 280 2.60 4.61 6.65
N ARG A 281 3.13 5.82 6.41
CA ARG A 281 4.27 6.04 5.53
C ARG A 281 5.60 5.72 6.20
N PHE A 282 6.53 5.24 5.40
CA PHE A 282 7.92 5.05 5.82
C PHE A 282 8.59 6.39 6.11
N ILE A 283 9.20 6.50 7.29
CA ILE A 283 9.94 7.70 7.72
C ILE A 283 11.44 7.53 7.41
N GLY A 284 11.98 6.35 7.63
CA GLY A 284 13.40 6.07 7.56
C GLY A 284 13.80 4.88 8.41
N ASN A 285 15.11 4.68 8.60
CA ASN A 285 15.65 3.61 9.46
C ASN A 285 16.43 4.21 10.64
N ILE A 286 16.37 3.53 11.78
CA ILE A 286 17.19 3.78 12.95
C ILE A 286 17.84 2.48 13.41
N GLU A 287 19.09 2.53 13.83
CA GLU A 287 19.85 1.34 14.21
C GLU A 287 20.73 1.57 15.41
N LEU A 288 21.07 0.48 16.08
CA LEU A 288 22.12 0.41 17.11
C LEU A 288 23.18 -0.55 16.60
N MET A 289 24.28 0.01 16.12
CA MET A 289 25.41 -0.74 15.54
C MET A 289 26.32 -1.29 16.63
N ASP A 290 26.82 -2.51 16.41
CA ASP A 290 27.83 -3.19 17.24
C ASP A 290 27.60 -3.07 18.75
N PRO A 291 26.37 -3.32 19.26
CA PRO A 291 26.10 -3.22 20.68
C PRO A 291 26.87 -4.29 21.48
N ASN A 292 27.41 -3.88 22.60
CA ASN A 292 27.96 -4.80 23.60
C ASN A 292 27.17 -4.66 24.94
N ASP A 293 27.62 -5.33 25.99
CA ASP A 293 26.93 -5.31 27.31
C ASP A 293 26.81 -3.91 27.94
N SER A 294 27.47 -2.90 27.41
CA SER A 294 27.57 -1.56 28.04
C SER A 294 27.18 -0.41 27.10
N GLU A 295 27.46 -0.52 25.82
CA GLU A 295 27.30 0.60 24.89
C GLU A 295 26.95 0.15 23.46
N GLY A 296 26.42 1.06 22.64
CA GLY A 296 26.14 0.87 21.22
C GLY A 296 26.17 2.18 20.45
N GLU A 297 26.52 2.12 19.16
CA GLU A 297 26.55 3.28 18.27
C GLU A 297 25.19 3.47 17.59
N LEU A 298 24.58 4.65 17.74
CA LEU A 298 23.29 4.98 17.13
C LEU A 298 23.49 5.54 15.72
N GLY A 299 22.78 4.95 14.74
CA GLY A 299 22.64 5.44 13.39
C GLY A 299 21.18 5.78 13.09
N ILE A 300 20.93 6.84 12.31
CA ILE A 300 19.59 7.21 11.83
C ILE A 300 19.64 7.83 10.46
N ALA A 301 18.71 7.41 9.59
CA ALA A 301 18.45 8.00 8.29
C ALA A 301 16.95 8.29 8.16
N ILE A 302 16.59 9.47 7.65
CA ILE A 302 15.19 9.89 7.44
C ILE A 302 15.06 10.37 6.00
N THR A 303 14.01 9.89 5.30
CA THR A 303 13.69 10.30 3.93
C THR A 303 13.48 11.81 3.84
N ALA A 304 13.84 12.42 2.71
CA ALA A 304 13.78 13.87 2.54
C ALA A 304 12.39 14.46 2.87
N GLU A 305 11.34 13.76 2.47
CA GLU A 305 9.95 14.18 2.68
C GLU A 305 9.51 14.18 4.15
N MET A 306 10.12 13.32 4.98
CA MET A 306 9.77 13.17 6.39
C MET A 306 10.69 13.96 7.34
N GLN A 307 11.63 14.72 6.78
CA GLN A 307 12.50 15.60 7.55
C GLN A 307 11.74 16.85 8.04
N ASP A 308 12.29 17.51 9.06
CA ASP A 308 11.79 18.77 9.65
C ASP A 308 10.35 18.72 10.25
N GLN A 309 9.84 17.51 10.49
CA GLN A 309 8.50 17.27 11.09
C GLN A 309 8.57 16.76 12.55
N GLY A 310 9.76 16.76 13.15
CA GLY A 310 9.99 16.31 14.53
C GLY A 310 10.33 14.83 14.67
N HIS A 311 10.16 14.02 13.63
CA HIS A 311 10.40 12.57 13.65
C HIS A 311 11.81 12.19 14.14
N GLY A 312 12.85 12.92 13.74
CA GLY A 312 14.22 12.63 14.15
C GLY A 312 14.45 12.76 15.66
N THR A 313 13.88 13.79 16.30
CA THR A 313 13.99 13.96 17.75
C THR A 313 13.24 12.85 18.49
N GLU A 314 12.03 12.54 18.05
CA GLU A 314 11.20 11.49 18.64
C GLU A 314 11.84 10.11 18.50
N ALA A 315 12.33 9.79 17.29
CA ALA A 315 12.98 8.52 17.00
C ALA A 315 14.25 8.29 17.85
N VAL A 316 15.11 9.31 17.94
CA VAL A 316 16.34 9.23 18.72
C VAL A 316 16.03 9.04 20.21
N LEU A 317 15.05 9.77 20.77
CA LEU A 317 14.63 9.59 22.18
C LEU A 317 14.06 8.19 22.41
N ALA A 318 13.21 7.70 21.52
CA ALA A 318 12.63 6.36 21.62
C ALA A 318 13.72 5.28 21.57
N MET A 319 14.69 5.40 20.65
CA MET A 319 15.79 4.44 20.54
C MET A 319 16.74 4.48 21.73
N VAL A 320 17.05 5.65 22.28
CA VAL A 320 17.84 5.79 23.50
C VAL A 320 17.15 5.13 24.69
N ASN A 321 15.83 5.35 24.86
CA ASN A 321 15.05 4.70 25.90
C ASN A 321 15.03 3.18 25.71
N TYR A 322 14.81 2.70 24.49
CA TYR A 322 14.85 1.27 24.18
C TYR A 322 16.23 0.66 24.51
N ALA A 323 17.32 1.31 24.12
CA ALA A 323 18.67 0.86 24.37
C ALA A 323 19.00 0.77 25.89
N ILE A 324 18.58 1.77 26.65
CA ILE A 324 18.88 1.85 28.09
C ILE A 324 17.92 1.00 28.91
N ASP A 325 16.62 1.14 28.71
CA ASP A 325 15.59 0.55 29.58
C ASP A 325 15.30 -0.92 29.23
N HIS A 326 15.42 -1.32 27.95
CA HIS A 326 15.16 -2.69 27.51
C HIS A 326 16.43 -3.52 27.27
N LEU A 327 17.49 -2.92 26.68
CA LEU A 327 18.74 -3.63 26.43
C LEU A 327 19.74 -3.49 27.58
N GLY A 328 19.51 -2.57 28.53
CA GLY A 328 20.36 -2.39 29.72
C GLY A 328 21.68 -1.69 29.44
N LEU A 329 21.82 -0.99 28.31
CA LEU A 329 23.04 -0.27 27.99
C LEU A 329 23.23 0.92 28.93
N LYS A 330 24.49 1.24 29.22
CA LYS A 330 24.87 2.40 30.04
C LYS A 330 25.19 3.62 29.22
N ARG A 331 25.52 3.42 27.96
CA ARG A 331 25.97 4.46 27.03
C ARG A 331 25.42 4.23 25.63
N VAL A 332 24.88 5.29 25.02
CA VAL A 332 24.61 5.34 23.59
C VAL A 332 25.46 6.47 22.99
N PHE A 333 26.22 6.17 21.97
CA PHE A 333 27.07 7.16 21.31
C PHE A 333 26.79 7.20 19.81
N LEU A 334 27.27 8.22 19.15
CA LEU A 334 27.14 8.40 17.72
C LEU A 334 28.30 9.24 17.17
N ARG A 335 28.48 9.17 15.86
CA ARG A 335 29.30 10.09 15.09
C ARG A 335 28.47 10.73 13.97
N THR A 336 28.70 11.99 13.68
CA THR A 336 28.01 12.71 12.63
C THR A 336 28.94 13.69 11.91
N ASN A 337 28.62 14.03 10.66
CA ASN A 337 29.37 14.99 9.89
C ASN A 337 29.28 16.39 10.56
N PRO A 338 30.39 17.11 10.75
CA PRO A 338 30.38 18.45 11.34
C PRO A 338 29.51 19.47 10.60
N GLN A 339 29.28 19.25 9.30
CA GLN A 339 28.40 20.10 8.49
C GLN A 339 26.92 19.77 8.64
N ASN A 340 26.56 18.65 9.29
CA ASN A 340 25.17 18.28 9.56
C ASN A 340 24.64 18.97 10.85
N ALA A 341 24.58 20.30 10.79
CA ALA A 341 24.13 21.10 11.93
C ALA A 341 22.71 20.78 12.39
N ARG A 342 21.87 20.23 11.48
CA ARG A 342 20.51 19.78 11.81
C ARG A 342 20.53 18.55 12.71
N ALA A 343 21.28 17.53 12.35
CA ALA A 343 21.40 16.31 13.15
C ALA A 343 22.04 16.61 14.53
N ILE A 344 23.09 17.44 14.56
CA ILE A 344 23.74 17.84 15.82
C ILE A 344 22.71 18.47 16.79
N ARG A 345 21.85 19.39 16.29
CA ARG A 345 20.78 20.00 17.11
C ARG A 345 19.74 18.99 17.61
N VAL A 346 19.41 17.97 16.79
CA VAL A 346 18.51 16.89 17.21
C VAL A 346 19.15 16.12 18.36
N TYR A 347 20.40 15.71 18.24
CA TYR A 347 21.09 14.94 19.25
C TYR A 347 21.25 15.74 20.57
N GLU A 348 21.58 17.03 20.49
CA GLU A 348 21.64 17.91 21.67
C GLU A 348 20.29 17.98 22.39
N LYS A 349 19.17 18.11 21.66
CA LYS A 349 17.81 18.08 22.23
C LYS A 349 17.48 16.74 22.91
N CYS A 350 18.05 15.64 22.41
CA CYS A 350 17.90 14.31 22.98
C CYS A 350 18.87 14.02 24.14
N GLY A 351 19.65 15.02 24.59
CA GLY A 351 20.54 14.90 25.75
C GLY A 351 21.95 14.42 25.43
N PHE A 352 22.28 14.23 24.17
CA PHE A 352 23.66 13.90 23.78
C PHE A 352 24.60 15.06 24.02
N ARG A 353 25.79 14.75 24.50
CA ARG A 353 26.87 15.71 24.71
C ARG A 353 28.05 15.36 23.83
N LYS A 354 28.61 16.39 23.20
CA LYS A 354 29.82 16.23 22.42
C LYS A 354 31.00 15.92 23.35
N TYR A 355 31.73 14.84 23.05
CA TYR A 355 32.93 14.45 23.82
C TYR A 355 34.20 14.47 22.97
N LYS A 356 34.10 14.42 21.65
CA LYS A 356 35.26 14.46 20.72
C LYS A 356 34.85 15.09 19.38
N GLN A 357 35.81 15.66 18.66
CA GLN A 357 35.67 16.08 17.27
C GLN A 357 37.02 15.97 16.57
N ASP A 358 36.99 15.57 15.30
CA ASP A 358 38.10 15.66 14.35
C ASP A 358 37.66 16.38 13.06
N SER A 359 38.43 16.25 11.97
CA SER A 359 38.10 16.87 10.67
C SER A 359 36.90 16.25 9.97
N GLU A 360 36.57 14.99 10.29
CA GLU A 360 35.55 14.22 9.58
C GLU A 360 34.28 14.08 10.40
N HIS A 361 34.38 14.02 11.77
CA HIS A 361 33.25 13.70 12.61
C HIS A 361 33.18 14.53 13.90
N VAL A 362 31.96 14.79 14.33
CA VAL A 362 31.60 15.14 15.72
C VAL A 362 31.11 13.87 16.41
N TYR A 363 31.68 13.54 17.55
CA TYR A 363 31.30 12.38 18.38
C TYR A 363 30.48 12.85 19.57
N MET A 364 29.32 12.26 19.75
CA MET A 364 28.40 12.62 20.81
C MET A 364 27.94 11.37 21.58
N GLU A 365 27.59 11.54 22.86
CA GLU A 365 27.15 10.44 23.72
C GLU A 365 26.05 10.89 24.68
N VAL A 366 25.23 9.93 25.10
CA VAL A 366 24.32 10.04 26.22
C VAL A 366 24.53 8.84 27.14
N MET A 367 24.54 9.10 28.44
CA MET A 367 24.71 8.08 29.51
C MET A 367 23.55 8.23 30.50
N ARG A 368 23.07 7.12 31.00
CA ARG A 368 22.13 7.03 32.13
C ARG A 368 22.65 6.12 33.22
#